data_c71d7a5f04bf4f1166b953cf20d9734c
#
_entry.id   c71d7a5f04bf4f1166b953cf20d9734c
#
_cell.length_a   1.000
_cell.length_b   1.000
_cell.length_c   1.000
_cell.angle_alpha   90.00
_cell.angle_beta   90.00
_cell.angle_gamma   90.00
#
_symmetry.space_group_name_H-M   'P 1'
#
loop_
_entity.id
_entity.type
_entity.pdbx_description
1 polymer ?
#
loop_
_entity_poly.entity_id
_entity_poly.type
_entity_poly.pdbx_seq_one_letter_code
_entity_poly.pdbx_strand_id
1 'polypeptide(L)'
;SCDPMILNVIGKNYQQMGDCLSAEDWFIRSTHRLPGRIYPYYLLAKLYAEPSFRQPDKFEKMKRMVLTKEPKVHSTAIRQMREEIKKIQLIFVHIKKDE
;
A
#
# COMPACT_ATOMS: atom_id res chain seq x y z
N SER A 1 -16.21 -11.83 16.16
CA SER A 1 -14.91 -11.67 15.51
C SER A 1 -14.97 -10.58 14.45
N CYS A 2 -13.90 -9.82 14.31
CA CYS A 2 -13.84 -8.73 13.34
C CYS A 2 -13.56 -9.25 11.94
N ASP A 3 -14.28 -8.70 10.96
CA ASP A 3 -13.93 -8.87 9.56
C ASP A 3 -12.54 -8.22 9.33
N PRO A 4 -11.54 -8.97 8.83
CA PRO A 4 -10.21 -8.39 8.60
C PRO A 4 -10.21 -7.17 7.69
N MET A 5 -11.20 -7.01 6.81
CA MET A 5 -11.30 -5.83 5.95
C MET A 5 -11.54 -4.55 6.73
N ILE A 6 -12.08 -4.66 7.95
CA ILE A 6 -12.25 -3.50 8.84
C ILE A 6 -10.91 -2.86 9.16
N LEU A 7 -9.84 -3.67 9.27
CA LEU A 7 -8.50 -3.15 9.57
C LEU A 7 -8.06 -2.14 8.50
N ASN A 8 -8.40 -2.41 7.24
CA ASN A 8 -8.07 -1.51 6.14
C ASN A 8 -8.88 -0.21 6.23
N VAL A 9 -10.13 -0.30 6.63
CA VAL A 9 -10.97 0.90 6.80
C VAL A 9 -10.42 1.78 7.91
N ILE A 10 -10.06 1.18 9.04
CA ILE A 10 -9.50 1.92 10.18
C ILE A 10 -8.18 2.59 9.77
N GLY A 11 -7.31 1.84 9.08
CA GLY A 11 -6.04 2.39 8.61
C GLY A 11 -6.24 3.58 7.67
N LYS A 12 -7.19 3.47 6.74
CA LYS A 12 -7.47 4.57 5.81
C LYS A 12 -8.00 5.80 6.54
N ASN A 13 -8.81 5.61 7.58
CA ASN A 13 -9.30 6.72 8.38
C ASN A 13 -8.15 7.45 9.08
N TYR A 14 -7.20 6.71 9.65
CA TYR A 14 -6.01 7.31 10.26
C TYR A 14 -5.18 8.08 9.23
N GLN A 15 -5.02 7.51 8.03
CA GLN A 15 -4.29 8.18 6.97
C GLN A 15 -4.95 9.50 6.59
N GLN A 16 -6.28 9.53 6.48
CA GLN A 16 -7.02 10.75 6.16
C GLN A 16 -6.86 11.81 7.23
N MET A 17 -6.67 11.42 8.49
CA MET A 17 -6.42 12.34 9.59
C MET A 17 -4.96 12.80 9.66
N GLY A 18 -4.10 12.28 8.79
CA GLY A 18 -2.68 12.60 8.80
C GLY A 18 -1.85 11.77 9.76
N ASP A 19 -2.46 10.78 10.42
CA ASP A 19 -1.75 9.89 11.36
C ASP A 19 -1.23 8.67 10.61
N CYS A 20 -0.12 8.86 9.91
CA CYS A 20 0.45 7.81 9.06
C CYS A 20 1.05 6.66 9.87
N LEU A 21 1.56 6.91 11.07
CA LEU A 21 2.10 5.84 11.91
C LEU A 21 1.01 4.86 12.34
N SER A 22 -0.14 5.38 12.78
CA SER A 22 -1.26 4.52 13.14
C SER A 22 -1.81 3.79 11.92
N ALA A 23 -1.91 4.50 10.78
CA ALA A 23 -2.36 3.88 9.53
C ALA A 23 -1.45 2.71 9.16
N GLU A 24 -0.13 2.89 9.25
CA GLU A 24 0.84 1.84 8.95
C GLU A 24 0.59 0.60 9.82
N ASP A 25 0.41 0.80 11.12
CA ASP A 25 0.19 -0.31 12.03
C ASP A 25 -1.06 -1.12 11.66
N TRP A 26 -2.17 -0.43 11.35
CA TRP A 26 -3.41 -1.12 10.98
C TRP A 26 -3.29 -1.85 9.65
N PHE A 27 -2.62 -1.27 8.66
CA PHE A 27 -2.41 -1.94 7.38
C PHE A 27 -1.49 -3.17 7.53
N ILE A 28 -0.46 -3.07 8.37
CA ILE A 28 0.41 -4.22 8.64
C ILE A 28 -0.37 -5.35 9.29
N ARG A 29 -1.23 -5.04 10.26
CA ARG A 29 -2.10 -6.04 10.88
C ARG A 29 -2.98 -6.72 9.82
N SER A 30 -3.48 -5.94 8.86
CA SER A 30 -4.29 -6.48 7.78
C SER A 30 -3.50 -7.47 6.92
N THR A 31 -2.21 -7.19 6.61
CA THR A 31 -1.39 -8.13 5.86
C THR A 31 -1.20 -9.46 6.58
N HIS A 32 -1.13 -9.42 7.92
CA HIS A 32 -1.00 -10.64 8.71
C HIS A 32 -2.29 -11.44 8.78
N ARG A 33 -3.44 -10.77 8.80
CA ARG A 33 -4.75 -11.44 8.85
C ARG A 33 -5.18 -11.94 7.48
N LEU A 34 -4.72 -11.30 6.41
CA LEU A 34 -5.10 -11.62 5.03
C LEU A 34 -3.84 -11.71 4.15
N PRO A 35 -2.93 -12.65 4.44
CA PRO A 35 -1.64 -12.70 3.73
C PRO A 35 -1.77 -12.99 2.24
N GLY A 36 -2.89 -13.59 1.81
CA GLY A 36 -3.13 -13.87 0.39
C GLY A 36 -3.72 -12.71 -0.40
N ARG A 37 -4.07 -11.60 0.25
CA ARG A 37 -4.71 -10.47 -0.43
C ARG A 37 -3.69 -9.44 -0.85
N ILE A 38 -3.91 -8.84 -2.02
CA ILE A 38 -3.05 -7.79 -2.56
C ILE A 38 -3.38 -6.42 -1.97
N TYR A 39 -4.64 -6.18 -1.64
CA TYR A 39 -5.13 -4.87 -1.24
C TYR A 39 -4.37 -4.23 -0.07
N PRO A 40 -4.09 -4.93 1.05
CA PRO A 40 -3.34 -4.29 2.14
C PRO A 40 -1.93 -3.85 1.73
N TYR A 41 -1.27 -4.60 0.87
CA TYR A 41 0.06 -4.22 0.37
C TYR A 41 -0.01 -2.99 -0.52
N TYR A 42 -1.07 -2.89 -1.33
CA TYR A 42 -1.33 -1.70 -2.14
C TYR A 42 -1.54 -0.47 -1.25
N LEU A 43 -2.32 -0.61 -0.18
CA LEU A 43 -2.55 0.50 0.76
C LEU A 43 -1.26 0.94 1.44
N LEU A 44 -0.41 -0.01 1.84
CA LEU A 44 0.89 0.30 2.43
C LEU A 44 1.80 1.01 1.42
N ALA A 45 1.84 0.55 0.18
CA ALA A 45 2.65 1.19 -0.84
C ALA A 45 2.24 2.65 -1.01
N LYS A 46 0.94 2.92 -1.09
CA LYS A 46 0.45 4.29 -1.22
C LYS A 46 0.77 5.14 0.01
N LEU A 47 0.70 4.53 1.20
CA LEU A 47 1.06 5.22 2.43
C LEU A 47 2.52 5.65 2.42
N TYR A 48 3.42 4.76 2.02
CA TYR A 48 4.84 5.05 1.97
C TYR A 48 5.21 6.05 0.87
N ALA A 49 4.30 6.31 -0.05
CA ALA A 49 4.45 7.32 -1.10
C ALA A 49 3.91 8.70 -0.69
N GLU A 50 3.22 8.80 0.46
CA GLU A 50 2.74 10.09 0.95
C GLU A 50 3.91 11.03 1.20
N PRO A 51 3.83 12.31 0.74
CA PRO A 51 4.94 13.25 0.95
C PRO A 51 5.36 13.39 2.40
N SER A 52 4.40 13.34 3.32
CA SER A 52 4.68 13.49 4.76
C SER A 52 5.22 12.22 5.41
N PHE A 53 5.23 11.10 4.70
CA PHE A 53 5.61 9.80 5.26
C PHE A 53 6.42 8.98 4.28
N ARG A 54 7.08 9.63 3.33
CA ARG A 54 7.78 8.97 2.24
C ARG A 54 8.90 8.06 2.73
N GLN A 55 8.83 6.78 2.36
CA GLN A 55 9.82 5.77 2.71
C GLN A 55 10.10 4.90 1.48
N PRO A 56 11.07 5.30 0.64
CA PRO A 56 11.30 4.62 -0.64
C PRO A 56 11.59 3.12 -0.53
N ASP A 57 12.39 2.71 0.46
CA ASP A 57 12.73 1.30 0.60
C ASP A 57 11.50 0.45 0.95
N LYS A 58 10.68 0.93 1.86
CA LYS A 58 9.44 0.25 2.22
C LYS A 58 8.44 0.27 1.07
N PHE A 59 8.39 1.38 0.32
CA PHE A 59 7.55 1.47 -0.87
C PHE A 59 7.93 0.39 -1.88
N GLU A 60 9.22 0.25 -2.18
CA GLU A 60 9.69 -0.73 -3.15
C GLU A 60 9.33 -2.15 -2.72
N LYS A 61 9.45 -2.45 -1.44
CA LYS A 61 9.09 -3.76 -0.91
C LYS A 61 7.60 -4.04 -1.11
N MET A 62 6.75 -3.08 -0.79
CA MET A 62 5.30 -3.26 -0.94
C MET A 62 4.91 -3.30 -2.41
N LYS A 63 5.54 -2.49 -3.25
CA LYS A 63 5.33 -2.53 -4.69
C LYS A 63 5.61 -3.93 -5.24
N ARG A 64 6.72 -4.55 -4.81
CA ARG A 64 7.05 -5.90 -5.23
C ARG A 64 5.93 -6.87 -4.87
N MET A 65 5.41 -6.75 -3.64
CA MET A 65 4.30 -7.61 -3.21
C MET A 65 3.06 -7.41 -4.10
N VAL A 66 2.72 -6.15 -4.42
CA VAL A 66 1.57 -5.86 -5.26
C VAL A 66 1.74 -6.43 -6.67
N LEU A 67 2.94 -6.31 -7.24
CA LEU A 67 3.18 -6.71 -8.62
C LEU A 67 3.41 -8.20 -8.82
N THR A 68 3.88 -8.91 -7.78
CA THR A 68 4.28 -10.31 -7.94
C THR A 68 3.36 -11.29 -7.23
N LYS A 69 2.55 -10.83 -6.27
CA LYS A 69 1.69 -11.74 -5.53
C LYS A 69 0.57 -12.25 -6.42
N GLU A 70 0.40 -13.58 -6.46
CA GLU A 70 -0.63 -14.20 -7.29
C GLU A 70 -2.01 -13.98 -6.67
N PRO A 71 -2.94 -13.31 -7.36
CA PRO A 71 -4.28 -13.11 -6.82
C PRO A 71 -5.11 -14.39 -6.93
N LYS A 72 -6.04 -14.62 -5.99
CA LYS A 72 -6.95 -15.74 -6.06
C LYS A 72 -7.90 -15.60 -7.25
N VAL A 73 -8.32 -14.36 -7.53
CA VAL A 73 -9.19 -14.04 -8.66
C VAL A 73 -8.61 -12.83 -9.36
N HIS A 74 -8.36 -12.94 -10.65
CA HIS A 74 -7.92 -11.80 -11.45
C HIS A 74 -9.09 -10.85 -11.66
N SER A 75 -8.88 -9.56 -11.43
CA SER A 75 -9.92 -8.56 -11.53
C SER A 75 -9.37 -7.26 -12.11
N THR A 76 -10.30 -6.44 -12.61
CA THR A 76 -9.98 -5.10 -13.08
C THR A 76 -9.38 -4.26 -11.95
N ALA A 77 -9.88 -4.41 -10.72
CA ALA A 77 -9.39 -3.66 -9.57
C ALA A 77 -7.90 -3.94 -9.32
N ILE A 78 -7.49 -5.21 -9.38
CA ILE A 78 -6.08 -5.58 -9.19
C ILE A 78 -5.21 -4.97 -10.28
N ARG A 79 -5.67 -5.03 -11.53
CA ARG A 79 -4.93 -4.44 -12.65
C ARG A 79 -4.76 -2.93 -12.45
N GLN A 80 -5.81 -2.24 -12.03
CA GLN A 80 -5.77 -0.81 -11.79
C GLN A 80 -4.81 -0.45 -10.64
N MET A 81 -4.81 -1.25 -9.56
CA MET A 81 -3.87 -1.04 -8.46
C MET A 81 -2.43 -1.18 -8.92
N ARG A 82 -2.13 -2.19 -9.73
CA ARG A 82 -0.79 -2.41 -10.26
C ARG A 82 -0.33 -1.27 -11.15
N GLU A 83 -1.21 -0.77 -12.02
CA GLU A 83 -0.86 0.36 -12.88
C GLU A 83 -0.61 1.63 -12.08
N GLU A 84 -1.42 1.88 -11.06
CA GLU A 84 -1.24 3.06 -10.20
C GLU A 84 0.11 3.01 -9.47
N ILE A 85 0.48 1.86 -8.92
CA ILE A 85 1.73 1.71 -8.18
C ILE A 85 2.95 1.93 -9.11
N LYS A 86 2.87 1.48 -10.36
CA LYS A 86 3.95 1.71 -11.34
C LYS A 86 4.16 3.19 -11.60
N LYS A 87 3.10 3.97 -11.67
CA LYS A 87 3.19 5.42 -11.89
C LYS A 87 3.85 6.14 -10.73
N ILE A 88 3.57 5.71 -9.49
CA ILE A 88 4.19 6.28 -8.30
C ILE A 88 5.70 6.06 -8.33
N GLN A 89 6.15 4.88 -8.76
CA GLN A 89 7.58 4.57 -8.88
C GLN A 89 8.30 5.59 -9.77
N LEU A 90 7.69 5.99 -10.88
CA LEU A 90 8.27 6.99 -11.78
C LEU A 90 8.46 8.34 -11.08
N ILE A 91 7.51 8.73 -10.22
CA ILE A 91 7.61 9.96 -9.46
C ILE A 91 8.81 9.94 -8.52
N PHE A 92 9.03 8.82 -7.80
CA PHE A 92 10.18 8.67 -6.91
C PHE A 92 11.51 8.77 -7.67
N VAL A 93 11.61 8.11 -8.81
CA VAL A 93 12.81 8.14 -9.63
C VAL A 93 13.11 9.55 -10.09
N HIS A 94 12.09 10.29 -10.52
CA HIS A 94 12.25 11.66 -10.98
C HIS A 94 12.76 12.57 -9.87
N ILE A 95 12.19 12.47 -8.68
CA ILE A 95 12.62 13.28 -7.53
C ILE A 95 14.08 12.99 -7.18
N LYS A 96 14.50 11.72 -7.18
CA LYS A 96 15.88 11.37 -6.87
C LYS A 96 16.88 11.97 -7.85
N LYS A 97 16.49 12.10 -9.12
CA LYS A 97 17.38 12.70 -10.13
C LYS A 97 17.58 14.19 -9.89
N ASP A 98 16.59 14.86 -9.30
CA ASP A 98 16.64 16.28 -9.06
C ASP A 98 17.40 16.65 -7.78
N GLU A 99 17.68 15.67 -6.92
CA GLU A 99 18.49 15.87 -5.72
C GLU A 99 19.96 15.82 -6.06
#